data_b032669a340201f67e178c84a3ffce04
#
_entry.id   b032669a340201f67e178c84a3ffce04
#
_cell.length_a   1.000
_cell.length_b   1.000
_cell.length_c   1.000
_cell.angle_alpha   90.00
_cell.angle_beta   90.00
_cell.angle_gamma   90.00
#
_symmetry.space_group_name_H-M   'P 1'
#
loop_
_entity.id
_entity.type
_entity.pdbx_description
1 polymer ?
#
loop_
_entity_poly.entity_id
_entity_poly.type
_entity_poly.pdbx_seq_one_letter_code
_entity_poly.pdbx_strand_id
1 'polypeptide(L)'
;MKVLMFGWEYPPHVYGGLATANFGIAEGLHAQPDMDITLCLPKPWGDEDRTFAKIIGMNCVPIAYRDVNYDYVKERISHIMEPELYYKFRDHIYADFNYMNVNDLGCTEFAGGYPSNLHEEINNYSIIAGVVARSMDFDIIHAHDWLTFPAGIHAKQV
;
A
#
# COMPACT_ATOMS: atom_id res chain seq x y z
N MET A 1 2.33 -18.81 -5.86
CA MET A 1 3.19 -17.65 -6.19
C MET A 1 2.62 -16.41 -5.50
N LYS A 2 3.44 -15.68 -4.77
CA LYS A 2 3.06 -14.46 -4.04
C LYS A 2 3.39 -13.23 -4.89
N VAL A 3 2.38 -12.44 -5.24
CA VAL A 3 2.54 -11.22 -6.05
C VAL A 3 2.35 -10.00 -5.16
N LEU A 4 3.38 -9.15 -5.08
CA LEU A 4 3.27 -7.83 -4.48
C LEU A 4 2.97 -6.83 -5.60
N MET A 5 1.74 -6.35 -5.62
CA MET A 5 1.23 -5.47 -6.67
C MET A 5 1.10 -4.04 -6.15
N PHE A 6 1.68 -3.09 -6.87
CA PHE A 6 1.54 -1.67 -6.60
C PHE A 6 0.56 -1.05 -7.60
N GLY A 7 -0.57 -0.56 -7.08
CA GLY A 7 -1.59 0.14 -7.85
C GLY A 7 -1.85 1.54 -7.31
N TRP A 8 -2.59 2.35 -8.05
CA TRP A 8 -2.93 3.72 -7.63
C TRP A 8 -4.40 3.87 -7.29
N GLU A 9 -5.25 3.20 -8.02
CA GLU A 9 -6.71 3.21 -7.83
C GLU A 9 -7.29 1.80 -7.97
N TYR A 10 -8.45 1.58 -7.35
CA TYR A 10 -9.15 0.31 -7.37
C TYR A 10 -10.66 0.53 -7.14
N PRO A 11 -11.55 -0.23 -7.80
CA PRO A 11 -12.99 -0.07 -7.59
C PRO A 11 -13.41 -0.26 -6.13
N PRO A 12 -14.43 0.48 -5.65
CA PRO A 12 -15.37 1.31 -6.43
C PRO A 12 -14.90 2.74 -6.71
N HIS A 13 -13.71 3.13 -6.22
CA HIS A 13 -13.17 4.47 -6.39
C HIS A 13 -12.38 4.56 -7.70
N VAL A 14 -13.07 4.97 -8.75
CA VAL A 14 -12.55 5.02 -10.12
C VAL A 14 -12.36 6.48 -10.54
N TYR A 15 -11.11 6.87 -10.75
CA TYR A 15 -10.74 8.20 -11.27
C TYR A 15 -10.31 8.13 -12.73
N GLY A 16 -9.99 6.93 -13.23
CA GLY A 16 -9.58 6.70 -14.60
C GLY A 16 -9.52 5.20 -14.94
N GLY A 17 -8.88 4.86 -16.05
CA GLY A 17 -8.78 3.48 -16.52
C GLY A 17 -7.94 2.55 -15.64
N LEU A 18 -7.09 3.10 -14.76
CA LEU A 18 -6.20 2.32 -13.91
C LEU A 18 -6.95 1.46 -12.89
N ALA A 19 -8.06 1.94 -12.34
CA ALA A 19 -8.86 1.18 -11.39
C ALA A 19 -9.41 -0.09 -12.03
N THR A 20 -9.99 0.02 -13.22
CA THR A 20 -10.52 -1.11 -13.98
C THR A 20 -9.41 -2.07 -14.39
N ALA A 21 -8.26 -1.55 -14.82
CA ALA A 21 -7.11 -2.38 -15.19
C ALA A 21 -6.54 -3.15 -13.98
N ASN A 22 -6.36 -2.50 -12.84
CA ASN A 22 -5.90 -3.15 -11.61
C ASN A 22 -6.86 -4.26 -11.16
N PHE A 23 -8.15 -4.01 -11.23
CA PHE A 23 -9.17 -5.01 -10.90
C PHE A 23 -9.11 -6.22 -11.84
N GLY A 24 -9.09 -5.98 -13.15
CA GLY A 24 -9.04 -7.05 -14.14
C GLY A 24 -7.75 -7.88 -14.07
N ILE A 25 -6.60 -7.26 -13.75
CA ILE A 25 -5.35 -7.97 -13.53
C ILE A 25 -5.44 -8.84 -12.27
N ALA A 26 -5.94 -8.30 -11.17
CA ALA A 26 -6.11 -9.05 -9.93
C ALA A 26 -7.04 -10.25 -10.12
N GLU A 27 -8.19 -10.06 -10.78
CA GLU A 27 -9.12 -11.12 -11.14
C GLU A 27 -8.48 -12.20 -12.01
N GLY A 28 -7.78 -11.80 -13.08
CA GLY A 28 -7.12 -12.73 -14.00
C GLY A 28 -5.99 -13.52 -13.34
N LEU A 29 -5.21 -12.90 -12.46
CA LEU A 29 -4.18 -13.58 -11.69
C LEU A 29 -4.79 -14.52 -10.65
N HIS A 30 -5.83 -14.09 -9.94
CA HIS A 30 -6.52 -14.92 -8.94
C HIS A 30 -7.14 -16.17 -9.56
N ALA A 31 -7.54 -16.12 -10.81
CA ALA A 31 -8.06 -17.29 -11.55
C ALA A 31 -6.99 -18.36 -11.85
N GLN A 32 -5.70 -18.02 -11.71
CA GLN A 32 -4.62 -18.98 -11.87
C GLN A 32 -4.39 -19.75 -10.57
N PRO A 33 -4.00 -21.04 -10.64
CA PRO A 33 -3.75 -21.84 -9.45
C PRO A 33 -2.59 -21.26 -8.61
N ASP A 34 -2.74 -21.35 -7.29
CA ASP A 34 -1.70 -21.00 -6.31
C ASP A 34 -1.19 -19.55 -6.36
N MET A 35 -2.04 -18.61 -6.77
CA MET A 35 -1.72 -17.19 -6.75
C MET A 35 -2.24 -16.52 -5.46
N ASP A 36 -1.34 -15.82 -4.77
CA ASP A 36 -1.64 -14.99 -3.60
C ASP A 36 -1.24 -13.54 -3.92
N ILE A 37 -2.24 -12.66 -4.03
CA ILE A 37 -2.05 -11.30 -4.51
C ILE A 37 -2.22 -10.33 -3.35
N THR A 38 -1.22 -9.51 -3.11
CA THR A 38 -1.28 -8.38 -2.20
C THR A 38 -1.19 -7.08 -3.00
N LEU A 39 -2.26 -6.30 -2.99
CA LEU A 39 -2.38 -5.02 -3.68
C LEU A 39 -2.17 -3.87 -2.71
N CYS A 40 -1.17 -3.05 -2.99
CA CYS A 40 -0.91 -1.81 -2.27
C CYS A 40 -1.59 -0.64 -2.98
N LEU A 41 -2.32 0.17 -2.23
CA LEU A 41 -3.01 1.38 -2.73
C LEU A 41 -2.62 2.58 -1.87
N PRO A 42 -2.48 3.79 -2.43
CA PRO A 42 -2.15 4.99 -1.65
C PRO A 42 -3.19 5.25 -0.55
N LYS A 43 -4.45 5.24 -0.90
CA LYS A 43 -5.58 5.51 0.01
C LYS A 43 -6.78 4.64 -0.31
N PRO A 44 -6.83 3.41 0.20
CA PRO A 44 -8.08 2.66 0.21
C PRO A 44 -9.09 3.30 1.17
N TRP A 45 -10.37 3.14 0.85
CA TRP A 45 -11.47 3.72 1.61
C TRP A 45 -12.13 2.72 2.56
N GLY A 46 -11.81 1.42 2.38
CA GLY A 46 -12.34 0.33 3.19
C GLY A 46 -13.52 -0.43 2.56
N ASP A 47 -14.02 0.03 1.43
CA ASP A 47 -15.12 -0.56 0.68
C ASP A 47 -14.69 -1.22 -0.65
N GLU A 48 -13.37 -1.35 -0.87
CA GLU A 48 -12.83 -2.03 -2.03
C GLU A 48 -13.19 -3.52 -2.01
N ASP A 49 -13.42 -4.07 -3.20
CA ASP A 49 -13.62 -5.51 -3.36
C ASP A 49 -12.33 -6.29 -3.07
N ARG A 50 -12.35 -7.13 -2.04
CA ARG A 50 -11.20 -7.92 -1.59
C ARG A 50 -11.25 -9.38 -2.06
N THR A 51 -12.12 -9.70 -3.00
CA THR A 51 -12.29 -11.06 -3.51
C THR A 51 -11.02 -11.59 -4.16
N PHE A 52 -10.32 -10.77 -4.92
CA PHE A 52 -9.19 -11.18 -5.75
C PHE A 52 -7.81 -10.82 -5.19
N ALA A 53 -7.73 -9.92 -4.24
CA ALA A 53 -6.48 -9.48 -3.65
C ALA A 53 -6.65 -9.05 -2.19
N LYS A 54 -5.63 -9.28 -1.39
CA LYS A 54 -5.47 -8.62 -0.09
C LYS A 54 -5.07 -7.18 -0.34
N ILE A 55 -5.65 -6.23 0.38
CA ILE A 55 -5.36 -4.81 0.19
C ILE A 55 -4.55 -4.27 1.36
N ILE A 56 -3.47 -3.57 1.04
CA ILE A 56 -2.68 -2.77 1.99
C ILE A 56 -2.90 -1.29 1.66
N GLY A 57 -3.36 -0.53 2.66
CA GLY A 57 -3.41 0.92 2.58
C GLY A 57 -2.05 1.51 2.93
N MET A 58 -1.40 2.13 1.95
CA MET A 58 -0.09 2.76 2.17
C MET A 58 -0.20 3.94 3.15
N ASN A 59 -1.37 4.56 3.26
CA ASN A 59 -1.70 5.56 4.28
C ASN A 59 -1.82 4.99 5.70
N CYS A 60 -1.75 3.68 5.85
CA CYS A 60 -1.76 2.97 7.14
C CYS A 60 -0.42 2.29 7.46
N VAL A 61 0.57 2.40 6.59
CA VAL A 61 1.92 1.86 6.80
C VAL A 61 2.78 2.91 7.48
N PRO A 62 3.27 2.67 8.70
CA PRO A 62 4.10 3.65 9.40
C PRO A 62 5.50 3.76 8.78
N ILE A 63 5.98 4.98 8.65
CA ILE A 63 7.34 5.32 8.22
C ILE A 63 8.12 6.06 9.30
N ALA A 64 7.45 6.48 10.38
CA ALA A 64 8.05 6.98 11.59
C ALA A 64 7.53 6.18 12.78
N TYR A 65 8.42 5.81 13.70
CA TYR A 65 8.03 5.04 14.87
C TYR A 65 7.13 5.87 15.79
N ARG A 66 6.03 5.25 16.24
CA ARG A 66 5.15 5.79 17.28
C ARG A 66 4.82 4.68 18.27
N ASP A 67 4.85 5.00 19.55
CA ASP A 67 4.43 4.10 20.61
C ASP A 67 2.93 4.28 20.86
N VAL A 68 2.13 3.48 20.17
CA VAL A 68 0.67 3.51 20.21
C VAL A 68 0.13 2.15 20.60
N ASN A 69 -0.96 2.12 21.39
CA ASN A 69 -1.55 0.87 21.81
C ASN A 69 -2.43 0.24 20.70
N TYR A 70 -2.67 -1.07 20.85
CA TYR A 70 -3.40 -1.86 19.86
C TYR A 70 -4.82 -1.37 19.63
N ASP A 71 -5.56 -0.99 20.68
CA ASP A 71 -6.95 -0.55 20.55
C ASP A 71 -7.06 0.73 19.75
N TYR A 72 -6.13 1.65 19.93
CA TYR A 72 -6.04 2.89 19.16
C TYR A 72 -5.75 2.62 17.67
N VAL A 73 -4.79 1.77 17.39
CA VAL A 73 -4.47 1.36 16.01
C VAL A 73 -5.67 0.66 15.37
N LYS A 74 -6.27 -0.30 16.08
CA LYS A 74 -7.44 -1.03 15.60
C LYS A 74 -8.60 -0.10 15.24
N GLU A 75 -8.92 0.86 16.09
CA GLU A 75 -9.98 1.84 15.82
C GLU A 75 -9.73 2.64 14.54
N ARG A 76 -8.47 3.01 14.29
CA ARG A 76 -8.08 3.90 13.19
C ARG A 76 -7.95 3.20 11.85
N ILE A 77 -7.53 1.95 11.80
CA ILE A 77 -7.16 1.29 10.54
C ILE A 77 -7.88 -0.01 10.21
N SER A 78 -8.65 -0.60 11.14
CA SER A 78 -9.25 -1.93 10.92
C SER A 78 -10.25 -1.98 9.75
N HIS A 79 -10.80 -0.86 9.32
CA HIS A 79 -11.66 -0.76 8.14
C HIS A 79 -10.88 -0.82 6.81
N ILE A 80 -9.55 -0.64 6.86
CA ILE A 80 -8.67 -0.65 5.69
C ILE A 80 -7.82 -1.91 5.65
N MET A 81 -7.13 -2.23 6.75
CA MET A 81 -6.29 -3.42 6.84
C MET A 81 -6.23 -3.96 8.27
N GLU A 82 -5.71 -5.17 8.41
CA GLU A 82 -5.55 -5.83 9.71
C GLU A 82 -4.56 -5.06 10.60
N PRO A 83 -4.93 -4.74 11.87
CA PRO A 83 -4.07 -3.95 12.77
C PRO A 83 -2.72 -4.58 13.05
N GLU A 84 -2.60 -5.90 12.99
CA GLU A 84 -1.35 -6.64 13.18
C GLU A 84 -0.31 -6.28 12.13
N LEU A 85 -0.74 -5.97 10.91
CA LEU A 85 0.14 -5.54 9.83
C LEU A 85 0.81 -4.21 10.13
N TYR A 86 0.11 -3.29 10.81
CA TYR A 86 0.70 -2.02 11.25
C TYR A 86 1.97 -2.23 12.08
N TYR A 87 1.91 -3.12 13.07
CA TYR A 87 3.05 -3.42 13.93
C TYR A 87 4.16 -4.14 13.17
N LYS A 88 3.80 -5.06 12.28
CA LYS A 88 4.77 -5.73 11.41
C LYS A 88 5.53 -4.71 10.54
N PHE A 89 4.84 -3.77 9.94
CA PHE A 89 5.47 -2.71 9.16
C PHE A 89 6.32 -1.78 10.02
N ARG A 90 5.82 -1.38 11.20
CA ARG A 90 6.57 -0.54 12.16
C ARG A 90 7.92 -1.15 12.52
N ASP A 91 7.97 -2.46 12.71
CA ASP A 91 9.19 -3.17 13.07
C ASP A 91 10.22 -3.25 11.91
N HIS A 92 9.81 -2.89 10.70
CA HIS A 92 10.64 -2.92 9.50
C HIS A 92 10.93 -1.52 8.92
N ILE A 93 10.69 -0.47 9.68
CA ILE A 93 11.14 0.88 9.31
C ILE A 93 12.67 0.87 9.22
N TYR A 94 13.22 1.23 8.04
CA TYR A 94 14.63 1.03 7.73
C TYR A 94 15.45 2.33 7.69
N ALA A 95 14.80 3.48 7.83
CA ALA A 95 15.43 4.79 7.87
C ALA A 95 14.65 5.73 8.78
N ASP A 96 15.27 6.84 9.17
CA ASP A 96 14.59 7.89 9.92
C ASP A 96 13.87 8.83 8.96
N PHE A 97 12.54 8.70 8.88
CA PHE A 97 11.67 9.53 8.06
C PHE A 97 10.94 10.62 8.86
N ASN A 98 11.45 11.00 10.04
CA ASN A 98 10.82 12.01 10.90
C ASN A 98 10.70 13.40 10.24
N TYR A 99 11.43 13.65 9.17
CA TYR A 99 11.31 14.85 8.35
C TYR A 99 10.07 14.88 7.46
N MET A 100 9.42 13.75 7.28
CA MET A 100 8.18 13.67 6.50
C MET A 100 6.98 14.06 7.37
N ASN A 101 5.97 14.63 6.72
CA ASN A 101 4.72 14.95 7.39
C ASN A 101 3.94 13.66 7.67
N VAL A 102 3.89 13.26 8.93
CA VAL A 102 3.21 12.06 9.39
C VAL A 102 2.19 12.39 10.49
N ASN A 103 1.15 11.55 10.57
CA ASN A 103 0.13 11.64 11.61
C ASN A 103 0.60 10.98 12.93
N ASP A 104 -0.31 10.87 13.89
CA ASP A 104 -0.05 10.27 15.20
C ASP A 104 0.22 8.76 15.19
N LEU A 105 -0.05 8.09 14.07
CA LEU A 105 0.35 6.71 13.81
C LEU A 105 1.72 6.59 13.11
N GLY A 106 2.35 7.70 12.79
CA GLY A 106 3.59 7.71 12.00
C GLY A 106 3.39 7.45 10.51
N CYS A 107 2.16 7.60 10.03
CA CYS A 107 1.76 7.33 8.65
C CYS A 107 1.61 8.62 7.85
N THR A 108 1.89 8.56 6.54
CA THR A 108 1.70 9.67 5.62
C THR A 108 0.29 9.65 5.05
N GLU A 109 -0.35 10.82 5.02
CA GLU A 109 -1.66 10.97 4.37
C GLU A 109 -1.53 11.04 2.85
N PHE A 110 -2.54 10.50 2.17
CA PHE A 110 -2.71 10.60 0.72
C PHE A 110 -4.08 11.21 0.41
N ALA A 111 -4.15 12.02 -0.65
CA ALA A 111 -5.42 12.64 -1.06
C ALA A 111 -6.40 11.63 -1.66
N GLY A 112 -5.87 10.61 -2.32
CA GLY A 112 -6.64 9.73 -3.22
C GLY A 112 -6.89 10.41 -4.57
N GLY A 113 -6.80 9.68 -5.67
CA GLY A 113 -6.91 10.24 -7.01
C GLY A 113 -5.65 10.97 -7.46
N TYR A 114 -5.81 12.13 -8.09
CA TYR A 114 -4.73 12.88 -8.75
C TYR A 114 -4.64 14.31 -8.21
N PRO A 115 -4.05 14.53 -7.03
CA PRO A 115 -3.93 15.86 -6.44
C PRO A 115 -2.88 16.72 -7.14
N SER A 116 -2.84 18.01 -6.84
CA SER A 116 -1.86 18.94 -7.39
C SER A 116 -0.40 18.62 -7.01
N ASN A 117 -0.20 17.96 -5.85
CA ASN A 117 1.11 17.48 -5.36
C ASN A 117 1.38 16.00 -5.72
N LEU A 118 0.89 15.52 -6.84
CA LEU A 118 0.96 14.11 -7.24
C LEU A 118 2.39 13.55 -7.21
N HIS A 119 3.39 14.30 -7.65
CA HIS A 119 4.79 13.85 -7.63
C HIS A 119 5.32 13.63 -6.21
N GLU A 120 4.91 14.45 -5.26
CA GLU A 120 5.24 14.24 -3.85
C GLU A 120 4.58 12.96 -3.32
N GLU A 121 3.31 12.73 -3.64
CA GLU A 121 2.62 11.50 -3.24
C GLU A 121 3.24 10.25 -3.87
N ILE A 122 3.68 10.31 -5.12
CA ILE A 122 4.41 9.21 -5.78
C ILE A 122 5.72 8.91 -5.04
N ASN A 123 6.46 9.95 -4.65
CA ASN A 123 7.69 9.77 -3.89
C ASN A 123 7.42 9.15 -2.51
N ASN A 124 6.42 9.63 -1.77
CA ASN A 124 6.03 9.09 -0.48
C ASN A 124 5.57 7.64 -0.59
N TYR A 125 4.78 7.34 -1.61
CA TYR A 125 4.35 5.97 -1.92
C TYR A 125 5.53 5.04 -2.17
N SER A 126 6.54 5.51 -2.89
CA SER A 126 7.78 4.75 -3.16
C SER A 126 8.56 4.43 -1.87
N ILE A 127 8.68 5.39 -0.95
CA ILE A 127 9.36 5.19 0.34
C ILE A 127 8.62 4.14 1.17
N ILE A 128 7.30 4.24 1.25
CA ILE A 128 6.45 3.30 1.99
C ILE A 128 6.53 1.90 1.38
N ALA A 129 6.61 1.79 0.06
CA ALA A 129 6.79 0.51 -0.63
C ALA A 129 8.05 -0.24 -0.16
N GLY A 130 9.11 0.47 0.20
CA GLY A 130 10.31 -0.14 0.79
C GLY A 130 10.03 -0.80 2.15
N VAL A 131 9.24 -0.15 3.02
CA VAL A 131 8.84 -0.74 4.30
C VAL A 131 8.00 -2.00 4.10
N VAL A 132 7.03 -1.95 3.19
CA VAL A 132 6.19 -3.10 2.86
C VAL A 132 7.02 -4.26 2.32
N ALA A 133 7.92 -4.00 1.38
CA ALA A 133 8.76 -5.03 0.77
C ALA A 133 9.68 -5.72 1.78
N ARG A 134 10.24 -4.97 2.74
CA ARG A 134 11.06 -5.55 3.82
C ARG A 134 10.26 -6.41 4.80
N SER A 135 8.97 -6.19 4.87
CA SER A 135 8.09 -6.83 5.85
C SER A 135 7.41 -8.09 5.34
N MET A 136 7.39 -8.30 4.03
CA MET A 136 6.56 -9.34 3.41
C MET A 136 7.38 -10.23 2.48
N ASP A 137 6.99 -11.52 2.46
CA ASP A 137 7.53 -12.45 1.46
C ASP A 137 6.73 -12.31 0.16
N PHE A 138 7.43 -12.19 -0.95
CA PHE A 138 6.85 -12.19 -2.29
C PHE A 138 7.81 -12.80 -3.30
N ASP A 139 7.24 -13.33 -4.39
CA ASP A 139 8.01 -13.92 -5.49
C ASP A 139 8.18 -12.93 -6.64
N ILE A 140 7.17 -12.08 -6.86
CA ILE A 140 7.11 -11.13 -7.98
C ILE A 140 6.60 -9.78 -7.50
N ILE A 141 7.20 -8.71 -8.01
CA ILE A 141 6.70 -7.34 -7.92
C ILE A 141 5.99 -7.00 -9.23
N HIS A 142 4.75 -6.51 -9.13
CA HIS A 142 4.00 -5.94 -10.25
C HIS A 142 3.72 -4.47 -9.97
N ALA A 143 4.38 -3.57 -10.67
CA ALA A 143 4.12 -2.13 -10.62
C ALA A 143 3.29 -1.71 -11.83
N HIS A 144 2.07 -1.23 -11.58
CA HIS A 144 1.12 -0.90 -12.64
C HIS A 144 1.11 0.59 -12.92
N ASP A 145 1.59 0.97 -14.12
CA ASP A 145 1.72 2.33 -14.63
C ASP A 145 2.82 3.17 -13.94
N TRP A 146 3.19 4.27 -14.60
CA TRP A 146 4.29 5.17 -14.22
C TRP A 146 4.20 5.69 -12.77
N LEU A 147 2.97 5.88 -12.27
CA LEU A 147 2.70 6.29 -10.88
C LEU A 147 3.34 5.34 -9.84
N THR A 148 3.44 4.07 -10.17
CA THR A 148 3.91 3.03 -9.24
C THR A 148 5.28 2.47 -9.59
N PHE A 149 5.87 2.85 -10.72
CA PHE A 149 7.22 2.38 -11.10
C PHE A 149 8.27 2.73 -10.04
N PRO A 150 8.31 3.95 -9.46
CA PRO A 150 9.25 4.23 -8.38
C PRO A 150 9.10 3.31 -7.18
N ALA A 151 7.85 2.95 -6.82
CA ALA A 151 7.57 2.00 -5.73
C ALA A 151 8.13 0.61 -6.05
N GLY A 152 7.88 0.11 -7.25
CA GLY A 152 8.40 -1.19 -7.70
C GLY A 152 9.91 -1.25 -7.72
N ILE A 153 10.57 -0.19 -8.19
CA ILE A 153 12.03 -0.07 -8.21
C ILE A 153 12.59 -0.09 -6.78
N HIS A 154 12.02 0.73 -5.89
CA HIS A 154 12.49 0.82 -4.51
C HIS A 154 12.25 -0.50 -3.75
N ALA A 155 11.08 -1.10 -3.90
CA ALA A 155 10.76 -2.39 -3.28
C ALA A 155 11.74 -3.51 -3.69
N LYS A 156 12.27 -3.45 -4.92
CA LYS A 156 13.27 -4.41 -5.40
C LYS A 156 14.65 -4.19 -4.80
N GLN A 157 14.97 -2.97 -4.37
CA GLN A 157 16.30 -2.58 -3.88
C GLN A 157 16.51 -2.85 -2.40
N VAL A 158 15.44 -2.96 -1.62
CA VAL A 158 15.48 -3.16 -0.18
C VAL A 158 15.21 -4.60 0.21
#